data_cbd67280abdfa7e08bcd32d2633061f8
#
_entry.id   cbd67280abdfa7e08bcd32d2633061f8
#
_cell.length_a   1.000
_cell.length_b   1.000
_cell.length_c   1.000
_cell.angle_alpha   90.00
_cell.angle_beta   90.00
_cell.angle_gamma   90.00
#
_symmetry.space_group_name_H-M   'P 1'
#
loop_
_entity.id
_entity.type
_entity.pdbx_description
1 polymer ?
#
loop_
_entity_poly.entity_id
_entity_poly.type
_entity_poly.pdbx_seq_one_letter_code
_entity_poly.pdbx_strand_id
1 'polypeptide(L)'
;MNSDSKYYKLKYGVPQGSILGPLLFIMYTSDMTAITKHNKLIVYADDTTVLVSGRNMTETIQHCNDILDRFYNYFTLNKLSINPLKTKYMIYKPNYRSFKKQKLVQDTTCTKVTMDGETLKQVKQM
;
A
#
# COMPACT_ATOMS: atom_id res chain seq x y z
N MET A 1 -29.16 -23.44 -29.00
CA MET A 1 -29.05 -22.01 -28.74
C MET A 1 -27.59 -21.65 -28.90
N ASN A 2 -27.20 -21.10 -30.06
CA ASN A 2 -25.84 -20.59 -30.27
C ASN A 2 -25.80 -19.17 -29.69
N SER A 3 -25.18 -18.99 -28.55
CA SER A 3 -24.87 -17.66 -28.02
C SER A 3 -23.54 -17.22 -28.58
N ASP A 4 -23.55 -16.49 -29.68
CA ASP A 4 -22.36 -15.88 -30.25
C ASP A 4 -21.84 -14.83 -29.27
N SER A 5 -20.67 -15.07 -28.73
CA SER A 5 -19.95 -14.07 -27.90
C SER A 5 -19.50 -12.93 -28.79
N LYS A 6 -19.90 -11.70 -28.46
CA LYS A 6 -19.45 -10.50 -29.18
C LYS A 6 -17.97 -10.26 -28.93
N TYR A 7 -17.21 -10.10 -30.01
CA TYR A 7 -15.81 -9.68 -29.93
C TYR A 7 -15.73 -8.19 -29.57
N TYR A 8 -15.01 -7.88 -28.50
CA TYR A 8 -14.67 -6.51 -28.10
C TYR A 8 -13.19 -6.25 -28.32
N LYS A 9 -12.86 -5.13 -28.98
CA LYS A 9 -11.47 -4.70 -29.14
C LYS A 9 -10.97 -4.12 -27.83
N LEU A 10 -9.98 -4.76 -27.21
CA LEU A 10 -9.27 -4.22 -26.05
C LEU A 10 -8.48 -2.99 -26.47
N LYS A 11 -8.75 -1.84 -25.83
CA LYS A 11 -8.01 -0.60 -26.06
C LYS A 11 -6.79 -0.49 -25.15
N TYR A 12 -6.85 -1.04 -23.94
CA TYR A 12 -5.81 -0.98 -22.90
C TYR A 12 -5.82 -2.29 -22.10
N GLY A 13 -4.67 -2.61 -21.50
CA GLY A 13 -4.49 -3.80 -20.68
C GLY A 13 -4.25 -5.08 -21.50
N VAL A 14 -4.29 -6.20 -20.80
CA VAL A 14 -4.11 -7.53 -21.37
C VAL A 14 -5.35 -8.40 -21.06
N PRO A 15 -5.67 -9.38 -21.90
CA PRO A 15 -6.78 -10.29 -21.60
C PRO A 15 -6.51 -11.02 -20.29
N GLN A 16 -7.55 -11.10 -19.44
CA GLN A 16 -7.48 -11.87 -18.21
C GLN A 16 -7.23 -13.35 -18.54
N GLY A 17 -6.31 -13.99 -17.83
CA GLY A 17 -5.89 -15.38 -18.11
C GLY A 17 -4.83 -15.53 -19.22
N SER A 18 -4.30 -14.44 -19.79
CA SER A 18 -3.18 -14.51 -20.72
C SER A 18 -1.90 -14.93 -20.02
N ILE A 19 -1.05 -15.72 -20.71
CA ILE A 19 0.26 -16.16 -20.18
C ILE A 19 1.20 -14.98 -19.94
N LEU A 20 1.13 -13.95 -20.77
CA LEU A 20 2.00 -12.77 -20.69
C LEU A 20 1.50 -11.72 -19.71
N GLY A 21 0.23 -11.75 -19.30
CA GLY A 21 -0.36 -10.75 -18.41
C GLY A 21 0.43 -10.54 -17.12
N PRO A 22 0.70 -11.58 -16.33
CA PRO A 22 1.47 -11.47 -15.10
C PRO A 22 2.89 -10.92 -15.30
N LEU A 23 3.58 -11.35 -16.36
CA LEU A 23 4.93 -10.89 -16.68
C LEU A 23 4.93 -9.41 -17.02
N LEU A 24 4.01 -8.96 -17.88
CA LEU A 24 3.89 -7.55 -18.24
C LEU A 24 3.52 -6.68 -17.05
N PHE A 25 2.68 -7.18 -16.13
CA PHE A 25 2.34 -6.46 -14.91
C PHE A 25 3.57 -6.28 -13.99
N ILE A 26 4.37 -7.34 -13.78
CA ILE A 26 5.61 -7.28 -13.00
C ILE A 26 6.58 -6.29 -13.63
N MET A 27 6.76 -6.30 -14.94
CA MET A 27 7.63 -5.34 -15.64
C MET A 27 7.10 -3.90 -15.48
N TYR A 28 5.80 -3.72 -15.57
CA TYR A 28 5.15 -2.42 -15.46
C TYR A 28 5.28 -1.79 -14.07
N THR A 29 5.31 -2.61 -13.01
CA THR A 29 5.42 -2.17 -11.62
C THR A 29 6.83 -2.35 -11.03
N SER A 30 7.82 -2.73 -11.84
CA SER A 30 9.17 -3.08 -11.36
C SER A 30 9.92 -1.92 -10.69
N ASP A 31 9.67 -0.69 -11.11
CA ASP A 31 10.26 0.54 -10.57
C ASP A 31 9.59 1.04 -9.27
N MET A 32 8.47 0.42 -8.87
CA MET A 32 7.75 0.76 -7.63
C MET A 32 8.65 0.64 -6.38
N THR A 33 9.66 -0.21 -6.42
CA THR A 33 10.65 -0.36 -5.34
C THR A 33 11.43 0.93 -5.05
N ALA A 34 11.60 1.80 -6.05
CA ALA A 34 12.30 3.07 -5.89
C ALA A 34 11.56 4.06 -4.96
N ILE A 35 10.24 3.89 -4.78
CA ILE A 35 9.42 4.74 -3.92
C ILE A 35 9.82 4.59 -2.45
N THR A 36 10.15 3.37 -2.04
CA THR A 36 10.31 3.02 -0.61
C THR A 36 11.73 3.19 -0.08
N LYS A 37 12.71 3.54 -0.91
CA LYS A 37 14.18 3.72 -0.65
C LYS A 37 14.77 3.05 0.60
N HIS A 38 14.15 3.19 1.77
CA HIS A 38 14.63 2.69 3.07
C HIS A 38 13.61 1.79 3.78
N ASN A 39 12.47 1.50 3.17
CA ASN A 39 11.42 0.68 3.73
C ASN A 39 11.30 -0.63 2.96
N LYS A 40 10.88 -1.68 3.65
CA LYS A 40 10.70 -2.98 3.01
C LYS A 40 9.37 -3.01 2.26
N LEU A 41 9.46 -3.23 0.97
CA LEU A 41 8.33 -3.46 0.09
C LEU A 41 8.19 -4.95 -0.20
N ILE A 42 7.00 -5.48 -0.05
CA ILE A 42 6.64 -6.85 -0.41
C ILE A 42 5.50 -6.75 -1.41
N VAL A 43 5.70 -7.32 -2.60
CA VAL A 43 4.72 -7.31 -3.68
C VAL A 43 4.40 -8.77 -4.04
N TYR A 44 3.12 -9.08 -4.08
CA TYR A 44 2.62 -10.37 -4.53
C TYR A 44 1.43 -10.14 -5.45
N ALA A 45 1.63 -10.31 -6.75
CA ALA A 45 0.67 -9.92 -7.79
C ALA A 45 0.21 -8.47 -7.62
N ASP A 46 -1.06 -8.23 -7.37
CA ASP A 46 -1.67 -6.92 -7.12
C ASP A 46 -1.60 -6.49 -5.63
N ASP A 47 -1.28 -7.42 -4.73
CA ASP A 47 -1.13 -7.10 -3.31
C ASP A 47 0.23 -6.48 -3.01
N THR A 48 0.20 -5.29 -2.43
CA THR A 48 1.41 -4.54 -2.04
C THR A 48 1.41 -4.28 -0.55
N THR A 49 2.48 -4.69 0.14
CA THR A 49 2.67 -4.46 1.57
C THR A 49 3.93 -3.65 1.81
N VAL A 50 3.81 -2.56 2.56
CA VAL A 50 4.93 -1.72 2.96
C VAL A 50 5.14 -1.83 4.45
N LEU A 51 6.36 -2.13 4.87
CA LEU A 51 6.77 -2.13 6.28
C LEU A 51 7.47 -0.81 6.58
N VAL A 52 6.86 -0.04 7.46
CA VAL A 52 7.39 1.26 7.90
C VAL A 52 7.77 1.16 9.38
N SER A 53 8.93 1.68 9.74
CA SER A 53 9.40 1.73 11.12
C SER A 53 9.84 3.14 11.49
N GLY A 54 9.71 3.49 12.76
CA GLY A 54 10.16 4.76 13.31
C GLY A 54 10.47 4.62 14.80
N ARG A 55 11.08 5.64 15.38
CA ARG A 55 11.47 5.66 16.78
C ARG A 55 10.28 5.84 17.73
N ASN A 56 9.28 6.54 17.26
CA ASN A 56 8.02 6.79 17.99
C ASN A 56 6.82 6.69 17.05
N MET A 57 5.62 6.69 17.62
CA MET A 57 4.38 6.50 16.87
C MET A 57 4.13 7.65 15.89
N THR A 58 4.35 8.89 16.31
CA THR A 58 4.11 10.08 15.49
C THR A 58 4.98 10.09 14.25
N GLU A 59 6.30 9.87 14.43
CA GLU A 59 7.26 9.75 13.33
C GLU A 59 6.89 8.59 12.37
N THR A 60 6.49 7.44 12.92
CA THR A 60 6.10 6.29 12.11
C THR A 60 4.87 6.57 11.26
N ILE A 61 3.86 7.24 11.82
CA ILE A 61 2.64 7.60 11.09
C ILE A 61 2.93 8.66 10.02
N GLN A 62 3.74 9.67 10.33
CA GLN A 62 4.14 10.67 9.33
C GLN A 62 4.88 10.01 8.17
N HIS A 63 5.88 9.17 8.46
CA HIS A 63 6.58 8.39 7.44
C HIS A 63 5.65 7.50 6.61
N CYS A 64 4.66 6.89 7.26
CA CYS A 64 3.67 6.08 6.57
C CYS A 64 2.84 6.91 5.59
N ASN A 65 2.36 8.08 6.02
CA ASN A 65 1.59 8.98 5.18
C ASN A 65 2.42 9.48 3.99
N ASP A 66 3.67 9.90 4.22
CA ASP A 66 4.58 10.34 3.14
C ASP A 66 4.80 9.24 2.09
N ILE A 67 4.90 7.99 2.52
CA ILE A 67 5.06 6.85 1.61
C ILE A 67 3.77 6.59 0.84
N LEU A 68 2.62 6.64 1.51
CA LEU A 68 1.32 6.45 0.87
C LEU A 68 1.04 7.52 -0.18
N ASP A 69 1.39 8.79 0.08
CA ASP A 69 1.26 9.87 -0.90
C ASP A 69 2.14 9.64 -2.12
N ARG A 70 3.38 9.14 -1.92
CA ARG A 70 4.25 8.77 -3.04
C ARG A 70 3.68 7.61 -3.85
N PHE A 71 3.12 6.59 -3.20
CA PHE A 71 2.44 5.49 -3.87
C PHE A 71 1.22 5.98 -4.66
N TYR A 72 0.41 6.84 -4.05
CA TYR A 72 -0.75 7.41 -4.73
C TYR A 72 -0.34 8.14 -6.01
N ASN A 73 0.67 9.01 -5.92
CA ASN A 73 1.21 9.73 -7.08
C ASN A 73 1.76 8.77 -8.14
N TYR A 74 2.51 7.75 -7.73
CA TYR A 74 3.06 6.75 -8.64
C TYR A 74 1.95 6.01 -9.39
N PHE A 75 0.95 5.50 -8.70
CA PHE A 75 -0.15 4.77 -9.33
C PHE A 75 -0.98 5.68 -10.24
N THR A 76 -1.23 6.91 -9.84
CA THR A 76 -1.94 7.90 -10.67
C THR A 76 -1.17 8.18 -11.96
N LEU A 77 0.13 8.41 -11.90
CA LEU A 77 0.98 8.63 -13.07
C LEU A 77 1.00 7.40 -14.00
N ASN A 78 1.00 6.21 -13.42
CA ASN A 78 0.95 4.95 -14.16
C ASN A 78 -0.49 4.53 -14.52
N LYS A 79 -1.48 5.40 -14.38
CA LYS A 79 -2.90 5.11 -14.72
C LYS A 79 -3.44 3.85 -14.03
N LEU A 80 -2.93 3.57 -12.84
CA LEU A 80 -3.43 2.53 -11.94
C LEU A 80 -4.27 3.19 -10.84
N SER A 81 -5.33 2.53 -10.42
CA SER A 81 -6.22 3.01 -9.36
C SER A 81 -6.03 2.20 -8.10
N ILE A 82 -5.74 2.88 -7.00
CA ILE A 82 -5.73 2.26 -5.67
C ILE A 82 -7.18 2.20 -5.16
N ASN A 83 -7.50 1.15 -4.41
CA ASN A 83 -8.78 1.04 -3.71
C ASN A 83 -8.59 1.34 -2.22
N PRO A 84 -8.93 2.56 -1.73
CA PRO A 84 -8.75 2.95 -0.33
C PRO A 84 -9.55 2.06 0.64
N LEU A 85 -10.73 1.57 0.22
CA LEU A 85 -11.58 0.71 1.05
C LEU A 85 -10.95 -0.66 1.33
N LYS A 86 -10.12 -1.16 0.41
CA LYS A 86 -9.36 -2.41 0.58
C LYS A 86 -8.02 -2.18 1.24
N THR A 87 -7.45 -0.99 1.13
CA THR A 87 -6.17 -0.63 1.75
C THR A 87 -6.33 -0.52 3.26
N LYS A 88 -5.46 -1.20 4.01
CA LYS A 88 -5.52 -1.29 5.46
C LYS A 88 -4.14 -1.14 6.05
N TYR A 89 -4.05 -0.74 7.32
CA TYR A 89 -2.79 -0.71 8.04
C TYR A 89 -2.89 -1.48 9.37
N MET A 90 -1.74 -1.98 9.81
CA MET A 90 -1.60 -2.65 11.10
C MET A 90 -0.43 -2.03 11.86
N ILE A 91 -0.63 -1.77 13.14
CA ILE A 91 0.43 -1.29 14.02
C ILE A 91 0.96 -2.46 14.83
N TYR A 92 2.26 -2.73 14.69
CA TYR A 92 2.97 -3.69 15.50
C TYR A 92 3.80 -2.97 16.56
N LYS A 93 3.53 -3.24 17.84
CA LYS A 93 4.33 -2.75 18.96
C LYS A 93 5.05 -3.95 19.58
N PRO A 94 6.39 -4.03 19.53
CA PRO A 94 7.10 -5.10 20.20
C PRO A 94 6.85 -5.00 21.71
N ASN A 95 6.45 -6.12 22.33
CA ASN A 95 6.32 -6.23 23.79
C ASN A 95 7.71 -6.25 24.44
N TYR A 96 8.31 -5.10 24.59
CA TYR A 96 9.58 -4.98 25.29
C TYR A 96 9.32 -4.80 26.78
N ARG A 97 9.35 -5.90 27.55
CA ARG A 97 9.24 -5.91 29.01
C ARG A 97 10.36 -5.15 29.75
N SER A 98 11.30 -4.54 29.03
CA SER A 98 12.52 -3.92 29.60
C SER A 98 12.69 -2.43 29.37
N PHE A 99 11.79 -1.72 28.73
CA PHE A 99 11.86 -0.27 28.72
C PHE A 99 11.10 0.31 29.90
N LYS A 100 11.87 0.68 30.97
CA LYS A 100 11.42 1.56 32.06
C LYS A 100 10.57 2.67 31.50
N LYS A 101 9.38 2.87 32.14
CA LYS A 101 8.45 3.99 32.03
C LYS A 101 9.04 5.26 31.40
N GLN A 102 9.20 5.32 30.09
CA GLN A 102 9.17 6.59 29.41
C GLN A 102 7.68 6.97 29.32
N LYS A 103 7.34 8.04 30.02
CA LYS A 103 6.07 8.72 29.96
C LYS A 103 5.69 8.83 28.49
N LEU A 104 4.67 8.07 28.09
CA LEU A 104 4.03 8.23 26.79
C LEU A 104 3.45 9.66 26.79
N VAL A 105 4.18 10.57 26.18
CA VAL A 105 3.59 11.82 25.75
C VAL A 105 2.52 11.40 24.76
N GLN A 106 1.28 11.60 25.14
CA GLN A 106 0.13 11.45 24.25
C GLN A 106 0.15 12.64 23.29
N ASP A 107 1.02 12.56 22.28
CA ASP A 107 0.92 13.46 21.13
C ASP A 107 -0.29 13.04 20.30
N THR A 108 -1.41 13.68 20.62
CA THR A 108 -2.73 13.46 20.00
C THR A 108 -2.85 14.08 18.59
N THR A 109 -1.78 14.58 18.00
CA THR A 109 -1.85 15.41 16.79
C THR A 109 -1.68 14.69 15.46
N CYS A 110 -1.23 13.44 15.42
CA CYS A 110 -1.13 12.66 14.16
C CYS A 110 -1.47 11.19 14.41
N THR A 111 -2.75 10.88 14.57
CA THR A 111 -3.20 9.51 14.87
C THR A 111 -3.84 8.78 13.68
N LYS A 112 -3.93 9.43 12.52
CA LYS A 112 -4.62 8.85 11.37
C LYS A 112 -3.66 8.58 10.24
N VAL A 113 -3.69 7.36 9.70
CA VAL A 113 -3.05 7.02 8.44
C VAL A 113 -4.03 7.39 7.33
N THR A 114 -3.60 8.27 6.44
CA THR A 114 -4.44 8.81 5.36
C THR A 114 -3.82 8.50 4.01
N MET A 115 -4.65 8.39 2.99
CA MET A 115 -4.25 8.26 1.60
C MET A 115 -5.28 9.01 0.75
N ASP A 116 -4.83 9.95 -0.07
CA ASP A 116 -5.72 10.80 -0.88
C ASP A 116 -6.83 11.48 -0.05
N GLY A 117 -6.50 11.97 1.14
CA GLY A 117 -7.45 12.61 2.06
C GLY A 117 -8.39 11.64 2.79
N GLU A 118 -8.43 10.34 2.45
CA GLU A 118 -9.23 9.34 3.12
C GLU A 118 -8.47 8.67 4.27
N THR A 119 -9.14 8.46 5.40
CA THR A 119 -8.57 7.74 6.55
C THR A 119 -8.65 6.23 6.32
N LEU A 120 -7.51 5.55 6.33
CA LEU A 120 -7.45 4.10 6.17
C LEU A 120 -7.94 3.37 7.43
N LYS A 121 -8.46 2.17 7.24
CA LYS A 121 -8.95 1.31 8.32
C LYS A 121 -7.79 0.57 8.99
N GLN A 122 -7.69 0.72 10.31
CA GLN A 122 -6.76 -0.08 11.12
C GLN A 122 -7.29 -1.50 11.31
N VAL A 123 -6.42 -2.50 11.09
CA VAL A 123 -6.68 -3.89 11.45
C VAL A 123 -6.03 -4.17 12.80
N LYS A 124 -6.79 -4.74 13.73
CA LYS A 124 -6.26 -5.15 15.03
C LYS A 124 -5.42 -6.43 14.87
N GLN A 125 -4.33 -6.49 15.59
CA GLN A 125 -3.56 -7.72 15.76
C GLN A 125 -4.44 -8.75 16.51
N MET A 126 -4.57 -9.95 15.94
CA MET A 126 -5.18 -11.09 16.65
C MET A 126 -4.20 -11.71 17.62
#